data_f8e340804ad66fe8ac2b21f1a5472e0b
#
_entry.id   f8e340804ad66fe8ac2b21f1a5472e0b
#
_cell.length_a   1.000
_cell.length_b   1.000
_cell.length_c   1.000
_cell.angle_alpha   90.00
_cell.angle_beta   90.00
_cell.angle_gamma   90.00
#
_symmetry.space_group_name_H-M   'P 1'
#
loop_
_entity.id
_entity.type
_entity.pdbx_description
1 polymer ?
#
loop_
_entity_poly.entity_id
_entity_poly.type
_entity_poly.pdbx_seq_one_letter_code
_entity_poly.pdbx_strand_id
1 'polypeptide(L)' 'MEFEVFINALNEIVDRAKERDVEIDEVDILADNYYNCIQFSSKGIIVADLDLTESGPYNFYGVLRD' A
#
# COMPACT_ATOMS: atom_id res chain seq x y z
N MET A 1 7.55 -12.78 3.41
CA MET A 1 6.11 -12.77 3.06
C MET A 1 5.88 -13.71 1.90
N GLU A 2 4.83 -14.50 1.98
CA GLU A 2 4.45 -15.39 0.89
C GLU A 2 3.91 -14.60 -0.30
N PHE A 3 4.12 -15.11 -1.49
CA PHE A 3 3.71 -14.43 -2.72
C PHE A 3 2.20 -14.19 -2.78
N GLU A 4 1.39 -15.17 -2.39
CA GLU A 4 -0.07 -15.01 -2.37
C GLU A 4 -0.52 -13.90 -1.42
N VAL A 5 0.11 -13.81 -0.25
CA VAL A 5 -0.20 -12.75 0.73
C VAL A 5 0.12 -11.39 0.14
N PHE A 6 1.26 -11.29 -0.52
CA PHE A 6 1.67 -10.04 -1.19
C PHE A 6 0.67 -9.63 -2.27
N ILE A 7 0.29 -10.57 -3.14
CA ILE A 7 -0.64 -10.27 -4.23
C ILE A 7 -2.01 -9.88 -3.70
N ASN A 8 -2.50 -10.59 -2.67
CA ASN A 8 -3.80 -10.26 -2.08
C ASN A 8 -3.80 -8.86 -1.45
N ALA A 9 -2.72 -8.51 -0.75
CA ALA A 9 -2.59 -7.19 -0.15
C ALA A 9 -2.53 -6.10 -1.22
N LEU A 10 -1.76 -6.33 -2.27
CA LEU A 10 -1.67 -5.39 -3.38
C LEU A 10 -3.05 -5.19 -4.04
N ASN A 11 -3.78 -6.27 -4.26
CA ASN A 11 -5.12 -6.19 -4.85
C ASN A 11 -6.09 -5.42 -3.95
N GLU A 12 -6.01 -5.57 -2.63
CA GLU A 12 -6.84 -4.79 -1.71
C GLU A 12 -6.59 -3.29 -1.86
N ILE A 13 -5.33 -2.90 -1.99
CA ILE A 13 -4.97 -1.49 -2.18
C ILE A 13 -5.50 -0.98 -3.53
N VAL A 14 -5.27 -1.74 -4.59
CA VAL A 14 -5.71 -1.37 -5.94
C VAL A 14 -7.23 -1.27 -6.01
N ASP A 15 -7.93 -2.25 -5.45
CA ASP A 15 -9.38 -2.30 -5.48
C ASP A 15 -10.00 -1.15 -4.70
N ARG A 16 -9.45 -0.82 -3.54
CA ARG A 16 -9.95 0.31 -2.75
C ARG A 16 -9.75 1.62 -3.49
N ALA A 17 -8.59 1.81 -4.11
CA ALA A 17 -8.33 3.01 -4.90
C ALA A 17 -9.35 3.15 -6.04
N LYS A 18 -9.64 2.05 -6.74
CA LYS A 18 -10.64 2.05 -7.81
C LYS A 18 -12.03 2.36 -7.29
N GLU A 19 -12.43 1.75 -6.17
CA GLU A 19 -13.75 1.99 -5.57
C GLU A 19 -13.97 3.45 -5.19
N ARG A 20 -12.91 4.14 -4.80
CA ARG A 20 -12.98 5.53 -4.34
C ARG A 20 -12.53 6.53 -5.40
N ASP A 21 -12.28 6.04 -6.60
CA ASP A 21 -11.84 6.87 -7.73
C ASP A 21 -10.58 7.68 -7.39
N VAL A 22 -9.64 7.01 -6.73
CA VAL A 22 -8.35 7.58 -6.38
C VAL A 22 -7.29 7.01 -7.30
N GLU A 23 -6.55 7.87 -7.99
CA GLU A 23 -5.46 7.46 -8.85
C GLU A 23 -4.15 7.41 -8.06
N ILE A 24 -3.59 6.20 -7.95
CA ILE A 24 -2.26 6.03 -7.37
C ILE A 24 -1.26 6.26 -8.50
N ASP A 25 -0.45 7.29 -8.36
CA ASP A 25 0.46 7.72 -9.43
C ASP A 25 1.93 7.57 -9.07
N GLU A 26 2.25 7.20 -7.83
CA GLU A 26 3.63 7.06 -7.40
C GLU A 26 3.77 5.92 -6.40
N VAL A 27 4.86 5.19 -6.52
CA VAL A 27 5.21 4.09 -5.61
C VAL A 27 6.65 4.26 -5.17
N ASP A 28 6.88 4.24 -3.86
CA ASP A 28 8.21 4.29 -3.29
C ASP A 28 8.49 3.01 -2.51
N ILE A 29 9.66 2.45 -2.70
CA ILE A 29 10.10 1.28 -1.96
C ILE A 29 11.09 1.74 -0.90
N LEU A 30 10.74 1.47 0.37
CA LEU A 30 11.59 1.80 1.51
C LEU A 30 12.13 0.51 2.10
N ALA A 31 13.43 0.34 2.04
CA ALA A 31 14.09 -0.85 2.55
C ALA A 31 15.32 -0.45 3.35
N ASP A 32 15.24 -0.62 4.67
CA ASP A 32 16.38 -0.41 5.57
C ASP A 32 16.35 -1.46 6.67
N ASN A 33 17.09 -1.25 7.74
CA ASN A 33 17.17 -2.21 8.84
C ASN A 33 15.87 -2.31 9.65
N TYR A 34 14.99 -1.33 9.54
CA TYR A 34 13.77 -1.23 10.33
C TYR A 34 12.50 -1.28 9.49
N TYR A 35 12.58 -0.85 8.25
CA TYR A 35 11.41 -0.77 7.36
C TYR A 35 11.65 -1.55 6.09
N ASN A 36 10.68 -2.38 5.75
CA ASN A 36 10.59 -2.99 4.43
C ASN A 36 9.15 -2.80 3.99
N CYS A 37 8.88 -1.70 3.32
CA CYS A 37 7.52 -1.40 2.90
C CYS A 37 7.49 -0.72 1.54
N ILE A 38 6.32 -0.78 0.92
CA ILE A 38 6.01 -0.10 -0.33
C ILE A 38 4.97 0.95 0.00
N GLN A 39 5.26 2.22 -0.31
CA GLN A 39 4.33 3.32 -0.10
C GLN A 39 3.68 3.72 -1.42
N PHE A 40 2.37 3.90 -1.36
CA PHE A 40 1.57 4.30 -2.53
C PHE A 40 1.04 5.71 -2.30
N SER A 41 1.24 6.57 -3.28
CA SER A 41 0.87 7.98 -3.18
C SER A 41 -0.06 8.39 -4.31
N SER A 42 -0.89 9.38 -4.02
CA SER A 42 -1.73 10.05 -4.99
C SER A 42 -1.52 11.55 -4.82
N LYS A 43 -1.05 12.21 -5.88
CA LYS A 43 -0.81 13.66 -5.89
C LYS A 43 0.11 14.10 -4.75
N GLY A 44 1.16 13.32 -4.50
CA GLY A 44 2.15 13.64 -3.48
C GLY A 44 1.76 13.27 -2.06
N ILE A 45 0.60 12.67 -1.85
CA ILE A 45 0.12 12.29 -0.51
C ILE A 45 0.07 10.78 -0.42
N ILE A 46 0.67 10.22 0.62
CA ILE A 46 0.66 8.77 0.86
C ILE A 46 -0.77 8.36 1.22
N VAL A 47 -1.31 7.39 0.49
CA VAL A 47 -2.67 6.90 0.70
C VAL A 47 -2.71 5.45 1.17
N ALA A 48 -1.61 4.72 1.03
CA ALA A 48 -1.51 3.33 1.50
C ALA A 48 -0.07 2.93 1.65
N ASP A 49 0.17 1.90 2.47
CA ASP A 49 1.45 1.22 2.44
C ASP A 49 1.25 -0.29 2.53
N LEU A 50 2.24 -1.03 2.08
CA LEU A 50 2.28 -2.47 2.16
C LEU A 50 3.55 -2.85 2.92
N ASP A 51 3.40 -3.40 4.12
CA ASP A 51 4.52 -3.81 4.96
C ASP A 51 4.94 -5.24 4.59
N LEU A 52 6.17 -5.39 4.15
CA LEU A 52 6.68 -6.68 3.69
C LEU A 52 7.13 -7.59 4.82
N THR A 53 7.16 -7.08 6.06
CA THR A 53 7.66 -7.83 7.23
C THR A 53 6.58 -8.34 8.15
N GLU A 54 5.35 -7.85 8.00
CA GLU A 54 4.25 -8.14 8.91
C GLU A 54 3.20 -9.04 8.26
N SER A 55 2.46 -9.77 9.09
CA SER A 55 1.25 -10.42 8.66
C SER A 55 0.07 -9.46 8.87
N GLY A 56 -0.76 -9.24 7.89
CA GLY A 56 -1.74 -8.16 7.90
C GLY A 56 -1.12 -6.90 7.33
N PRO A 57 -0.62 -7.03 6.13
CA PRO A 57 0.52 -6.25 5.65
C PRO A 57 0.20 -4.91 5.04
N TYR A 58 -1.01 -4.39 5.10
CA TYR A 58 -1.30 -3.11 4.46
C TYR A 58 -2.06 -2.17 5.38
N ASN A 59 -1.84 -0.87 5.15
CA ASN A 59 -2.53 0.19 5.87
C ASN A 59 -3.05 1.21 4.88
N PHE A 60 -4.15 1.86 5.24
CA PHE A 60 -4.73 2.92 4.42
C PHE A 60 -4.66 4.25 5.16
N TYR A 61 -4.45 5.32 4.40
CA TYR A 61 -4.31 6.68 4.93
C TYR A 61 -5.15 7.65 4.11
N GLY A 62 -5.53 8.76 4.75
CA GLY A 62 -6.21 9.84 4.06
C GLY A 62 -7.48 9.38 3.34
N VAL A 63 -7.54 9.62 2.03
CA VAL A 63 -8.73 9.34 1.22
C VAL A 63 -9.04 7.85 1.09
N LEU A 64 -8.10 6.96 1.37
CA LEU A 64 -8.35 5.52 1.34
C LEU A 64 -8.67 4.95 2.72
N ARG A 65 -8.58 5.75 3.76
CA ARG A 65 -8.92 5.32 5.11
C ARG A 65 -10.43 5.23 5.30
N ASP A 66 -10.85 4.29 6.13
CA ASP A 66 -12.27 4.16 6.50
C ASP A 66 -12.73 5.24 7.46
#